data_ee89ce23fa20c3ceb7682398a599ce2b
#
_entry.id   ee89ce23fa20c3ceb7682398a599ce2b
#
_cell.length_a   1.000
_cell.length_b   1.000
_cell.length_c   1.000
_cell.angle_alpha   90.00
_cell.angle_beta   90.00
_cell.angle_gamma   90.00
#
_symmetry.space_group_name_H-M   'P 1'
#
loop_
_entity.id
_entity.type
_entity.pdbx_description
1 polymer ?
#
loop_
_entity_poly.entity_id
_entity_poly.type
_entity_poly.pdbx_seq_one_letter_code
_entity_poly.pdbx_strand_id
1 'polypeptide(L)'
;MGRDEGTRRGDPYWEDAARAYGRSHPERSNAYRDVDPATRPGRDRPARAAPAPRQRPDQRDRIVDPIGQRVRTRSSDGPAHLTPRHDRRRLGALLVGALVLLAGAVGVQQLVLADDGDADEDALFEAPPSTEGAPTSAPSTTAPPPAGPASGFATPGLLTFRGGPTRSYYGEGPVPAAPEVLWSYPGASGGMCAESAEGNETRTWCGSGWTGQPAVFERDGRTWVVFGAYDRKVHFVDYDTGEDILPPFETGDIIKGSVSIDPDGMPLVYTGSRDNKLRVIAIDRPEATELWALDADAVSPTKWNDDWDGSPLVMDDYLYEGGENSQFHIVKLNRSTGADGLVQVDPDLVFNAPGWDDELTSSLNTRQNDVSIENSVAYHEGVIYFANSGGLVQGWDVSGLPDGVEPSRVFRFWTGEDTDASVVIDDEGFLYVGVENERGTARAAEVGQLVKLDPRQPDDPIVWSLADPGGFWATPALHDDVVIAPADGGTVYAVDRQTGATRWTLDLPGPTWQSAVVVDDTLIQGDCDGVLHAYDVSDTTIEPPELWTVQLEGCIESTPALWHGRLFVGARGGRFYAIGDA
;
A
#
# COMPACT_ATOMS: atom_id res chain seq x y z
N MET A 1 -48.40 -4.97 -7.36
CA MET A 1 -47.33 -4.90 -8.37
C MET A 1 -46.42 -3.75 -7.96
N GLY A 2 -45.43 -4.04 -7.18
CA GLY A 2 -44.36 -3.14 -6.77
C GLY A 2 -43.06 -3.89 -7.02
N ARG A 3 -42.25 -3.38 -7.92
CA ARG A 3 -40.90 -3.90 -8.15
C ARG A 3 -40.02 -3.35 -7.04
N ASP A 4 -39.42 -4.25 -6.29
CA ASP A 4 -38.41 -3.98 -5.31
C ASP A 4 -37.09 -3.74 -6.09
N GLU A 5 -36.70 -2.49 -6.22
CA GLU A 5 -35.39 -2.10 -6.73
C GLU A 5 -34.40 -2.16 -5.56
N GLY A 6 -33.81 -3.33 -5.37
CA GLY A 6 -32.66 -3.49 -4.50
C GLY A 6 -31.46 -2.72 -5.07
N THR A 7 -31.23 -1.52 -4.58
CA THR A 7 -30.01 -0.76 -4.82
C THR A 7 -28.83 -1.55 -4.23
N ARG A 8 -28.02 -2.15 -5.10
CA ARG A 8 -26.70 -2.63 -4.72
C ARG A 8 -25.86 -1.40 -4.36
N ARG A 9 -25.50 -1.24 -3.10
CA ARG A 9 -24.48 -0.29 -2.69
C ARG A 9 -23.13 -0.96 -2.95
N GLY A 10 -22.24 -0.26 -3.65
CA GLY A 10 -20.85 -0.66 -3.83
C GLY A 10 -20.06 -0.63 -2.51
N ASP A 11 -18.84 -1.10 -2.54
CA ASP A 11 -17.87 -1.02 -1.45
C ASP A 11 -17.73 0.46 -1.01
N PRO A 12 -17.79 0.84 0.29
CA PRO A 12 -17.61 2.22 0.70
C PRO A 12 -16.26 2.79 0.28
N TYR A 13 -15.17 2.03 0.40
CA TYR A 13 -13.86 2.45 -0.09
C TYR A 13 -13.88 2.69 -1.60
N TRP A 14 -14.46 1.77 -2.35
CA TRP A 14 -14.64 1.90 -3.79
C TRP A 14 -15.53 3.09 -4.18
N GLU A 15 -16.65 3.28 -3.47
CA GLU A 15 -17.53 4.42 -3.73
C GLU A 15 -16.90 5.76 -3.34
N ASP A 16 -16.04 5.79 -2.33
CA ASP A 16 -15.39 7.02 -1.88
C ASP A 16 -14.17 7.35 -2.76
N ALA A 17 -13.36 6.38 -3.15
CA ALA A 17 -12.33 6.52 -4.18
C ALA A 17 -12.92 6.90 -5.54
N ALA A 18 -14.01 6.24 -5.98
CA ALA A 18 -14.74 6.61 -7.19
C ALA A 18 -15.38 8.00 -7.11
N ARG A 19 -15.80 8.45 -5.91
CA ARG A 19 -16.30 9.81 -5.70
C ARG A 19 -15.21 10.86 -5.70
N ALA A 20 -14.02 10.53 -5.18
CA ALA A 20 -12.85 11.40 -5.25
C ALA A 20 -12.42 11.55 -6.72
N TYR A 21 -12.30 10.43 -7.44
CA TYR A 21 -12.03 10.39 -8.87
C TYR A 21 -13.07 11.15 -9.70
N GLY A 22 -14.38 10.92 -9.46
CA GLY A 22 -15.44 11.63 -10.17
C GLY A 22 -15.50 13.14 -9.85
N ARG A 23 -14.92 13.60 -8.74
CA ARG A 23 -14.78 15.04 -8.44
C ARG A 23 -13.62 15.66 -9.20
N SER A 24 -12.52 14.94 -9.36
CA SER A 24 -11.33 15.39 -10.09
C SER A 24 -11.48 15.24 -11.62
N HIS A 25 -12.28 14.27 -12.08
CA HIS A 25 -12.47 13.96 -13.51
C HIS A 25 -13.96 13.81 -13.87
N PRO A 26 -14.74 14.89 -13.87
CA PRO A 26 -16.19 14.82 -14.09
C PRO A 26 -16.60 14.26 -15.45
N GLU A 27 -15.75 14.33 -16.47
CA GLU A 27 -15.98 13.74 -17.79
C GLU A 27 -15.84 12.22 -17.84
N ARG A 28 -15.08 11.61 -16.93
CA ARG A 28 -14.84 10.16 -16.85
C ARG A 28 -15.77 9.44 -15.85
N SER A 29 -16.48 10.17 -15.01
CA SER A 29 -17.36 9.62 -13.98
C SER A 29 -18.55 8.78 -14.50
N ASN A 30 -18.84 8.82 -15.81
CA ASN A 30 -19.92 8.04 -16.41
C ASN A 30 -19.52 6.60 -16.80
N ALA A 31 -18.23 6.28 -16.89
CA ALA A 31 -17.74 4.94 -17.23
C ALA A 31 -17.96 3.90 -16.11
N TYR A 32 -18.07 4.38 -14.87
CA TYR A 32 -18.24 3.53 -13.68
C TYR A 32 -19.68 3.05 -13.40
N ARG A 33 -20.68 3.58 -14.12
CA ARG A 33 -22.10 3.27 -13.84
C ARG A 33 -22.65 2.02 -14.51
N ASP A 34 -21.96 1.43 -15.48
CA ASP A 34 -22.53 0.42 -16.37
C ASP A 34 -21.76 -0.92 -16.49
N VAL A 35 -20.84 -1.25 -15.59
CA VAL A 35 -20.25 -2.60 -15.60
C VAL A 35 -21.12 -3.55 -14.80
N ASP A 36 -22.22 -4.01 -15.40
CA ASP A 36 -23.02 -5.12 -14.89
C ASP A 36 -22.44 -6.47 -15.41
N PRO A 37 -21.93 -7.36 -14.53
CA PRO A 37 -21.37 -8.65 -14.94
C PRO A 37 -22.39 -9.66 -15.46
N ALA A 38 -23.66 -9.30 -15.69
CA ALA A 38 -24.77 -10.20 -15.95
C ALA A 38 -25.19 -10.33 -17.43
N THR A 39 -24.44 -9.90 -18.42
CA THR A 39 -24.79 -10.11 -19.84
C THR A 39 -23.99 -11.20 -20.51
N ARG A 40 -24.36 -12.47 -20.26
CA ARG A 40 -24.10 -13.58 -21.20
C ARG A 40 -25.40 -14.05 -21.85
N PRO A 41 -25.44 -14.31 -23.18
CA PRO A 41 -26.66 -14.75 -23.85
C PRO A 41 -27.04 -16.17 -23.42
N GLY A 42 -28.33 -16.33 -23.10
CA GLY A 42 -28.93 -17.53 -22.55
C GLY A 42 -28.93 -18.73 -23.47
N ARG A 43 -28.78 -19.92 -22.89
CA ARG A 43 -29.28 -21.19 -23.44
C ARG A 43 -30.48 -21.61 -22.61
N ASP A 44 -31.60 -21.77 -23.32
CA ASP A 44 -32.88 -22.27 -22.82
C ASP A 44 -32.76 -23.63 -22.14
N ARG A 45 -33.33 -23.78 -20.94
CA ARG A 45 -33.78 -25.05 -20.36
C ARG A 45 -35.10 -24.88 -19.61
N PRO A 46 -36.00 -25.87 -19.69
CA PRO A 46 -37.40 -25.70 -19.28
C PRO A 46 -37.64 -25.79 -17.77
N ALA A 47 -38.67 -25.10 -17.34
CA ALA A 47 -39.18 -24.98 -15.97
C ALA A 47 -39.54 -26.31 -15.30
N ARG A 48 -39.13 -26.50 -14.05
CA ARG A 48 -39.74 -27.45 -13.11
C ARG A 48 -40.41 -26.72 -11.95
N ALA A 49 -41.61 -27.22 -11.61
CA ALA A 49 -42.54 -26.65 -10.66
C ALA A 49 -42.04 -26.62 -9.21
N ALA A 50 -42.44 -25.57 -8.49
CA ALA A 50 -42.20 -25.38 -7.07
C ALA A 50 -43.16 -26.20 -6.18
N PRO A 51 -42.74 -26.67 -4.99
CA PRO A 51 -43.64 -27.15 -3.94
C PRO A 51 -43.98 -26.04 -2.93
N ALA A 52 -45.18 -26.17 -2.38
CA ALA A 52 -45.88 -25.23 -1.51
C ALA A 52 -45.29 -25.07 -0.09
N PRO A 53 -45.63 -23.98 0.64
CA PRO A 53 -44.99 -23.61 1.91
C PRO A 53 -45.55 -24.40 3.11
N ARG A 54 -44.64 -24.79 4.02
CA ARG A 54 -45.01 -25.36 5.34
C ARG A 54 -45.06 -24.27 6.40
N GLN A 55 -46.13 -24.32 7.20
CA GLN A 55 -46.46 -23.46 8.34
C GLN A 55 -45.49 -23.70 9.53
N ARG A 56 -45.16 -22.63 10.24
CA ARG A 56 -44.48 -22.66 11.55
C ARG A 56 -45.48 -22.83 12.68
N PRO A 57 -45.16 -23.56 13.74
CA PRO A 57 -45.88 -23.47 15.00
C PRO A 57 -45.26 -22.43 15.94
N ASP A 58 -46.16 -21.75 16.59
CA ASP A 58 -46.00 -20.76 17.67
C ASP A 58 -45.53 -21.44 18.99
N GLN A 59 -44.52 -20.93 19.63
CA GLN A 59 -44.26 -21.24 21.06
C GLN A 59 -43.78 -19.96 21.77
N ARG A 60 -44.70 -19.42 22.56
CA ARG A 60 -44.42 -18.51 23.65
C ARG A 60 -43.98 -19.34 24.85
N ASP A 61 -42.88 -19.00 25.49
CA ASP A 61 -42.73 -19.23 26.93
C ASP A 61 -41.90 -18.14 27.60
N ARG A 62 -42.40 -17.78 28.75
CA ARG A 62 -41.99 -16.70 29.65
C ARG A 62 -40.75 -17.11 30.43
N ILE A 63 -39.84 -16.17 30.65
CA ILE A 63 -39.02 -16.17 31.88
C ILE A 63 -39.02 -14.76 32.48
N VAL A 64 -39.15 -14.77 33.78
CA VAL A 64 -39.49 -13.71 34.71
C VAL A 64 -38.27 -12.93 35.17
N ASP A 65 -38.42 -11.58 35.24
CA ASP A 65 -37.51 -10.67 35.93
C ASP A 65 -37.55 -10.80 37.44
N PRO A 66 -36.50 -10.45 38.16
CA PRO A 66 -36.73 -9.68 39.37
C PRO A 66 -35.76 -8.48 39.57
N ILE A 67 -36.38 -7.42 40.16
CA ILE A 67 -35.82 -6.27 40.89
C ILE A 67 -35.37 -5.11 39.99
N GLY A 68 -36.05 -4.03 39.82
CA GLY A 68 -36.83 -3.18 40.71
C GLY A 68 -36.07 -1.90 41.09
N GLN A 69 -36.28 -0.80 40.36
CA GLN A 69 -36.44 0.52 40.98
C GLN A 69 -36.97 1.58 39.98
N ARG A 70 -38.03 2.28 40.43
CA ARG A 70 -38.73 3.34 39.76
C ARG A 70 -37.94 4.64 39.78
N VAL A 71 -37.98 5.44 38.71
CA VAL A 71 -38.08 6.90 38.82
C VAL A 71 -38.86 7.48 37.62
N ARG A 72 -39.70 8.43 37.96
CA ARG A 72 -40.86 9.05 37.37
C ARG A 72 -40.68 9.72 36.02
N THR A 73 -41.71 9.58 35.21
CA THR A 73 -42.11 10.43 34.09
C THR A 73 -42.44 11.86 34.49
N ARG A 74 -42.12 12.82 33.61
CA ARG A 74 -42.90 14.06 33.45
C ARG A 74 -42.94 14.44 31.96
N SER A 75 -44.15 14.48 31.45
CA SER A 75 -44.55 15.06 30.16
C SER A 75 -44.73 16.58 30.30
N SER A 76 -44.52 17.33 29.23
CA SER A 76 -45.45 18.38 28.75
C SER A 76 -44.90 19.11 27.51
N ASP A 77 -45.60 19.00 26.43
CA ASP A 77 -46.29 20.01 25.64
C ASP A 77 -45.50 21.04 24.82
N GLY A 78 -45.57 20.92 23.47
CA GLY A 78 -46.29 21.76 22.58
C GLY A 78 -45.53 22.88 21.84
N PRO A 79 -45.89 23.23 20.63
CA PRO A 79 -45.01 23.84 19.63
C PRO A 79 -45.10 25.38 19.57
N ALA A 80 -44.02 26.01 19.13
CA ALA A 80 -44.04 27.43 18.75
C ALA A 80 -43.40 27.67 17.38
N HIS A 81 -44.21 28.12 16.46
CA HIS A 81 -43.82 28.71 15.18
C HIS A 81 -42.99 29.97 15.37
N LEU A 82 -41.88 30.11 14.62
CA LEU A 82 -41.30 31.42 14.34
C LEU A 82 -40.81 31.49 12.88
N THR A 83 -41.31 32.50 12.22
CA THR A 83 -41.04 32.96 10.86
C THR A 83 -39.65 33.58 10.69
N PRO A 84 -39.06 33.59 9.47
CA PRO A 84 -37.74 34.12 9.25
C PRO A 84 -37.72 35.65 9.09
N ARG A 85 -36.77 36.30 9.75
CA ARG A 85 -36.40 37.69 9.49
C ARG A 85 -35.15 37.74 8.61
N HIS A 86 -35.29 38.38 7.45
CA HIS A 86 -34.19 38.83 6.59
C HIS A 86 -33.31 39.83 7.32
N ASP A 87 -32.01 39.60 7.29
CA ASP A 87 -31.01 40.62 7.66
C ASP A 87 -30.08 40.93 6.47
N ARG A 88 -30.22 42.19 6.01
CA ARG A 88 -29.44 42.79 4.93
C ARG A 88 -28.15 43.35 5.51
N ARG A 89 -27.05 42.56 5.53
CA ARG A 89 -25.69 43.08 5.76
C ARG A 89 -24.66 42.15 5.15
N ARG A 90 -24.54 42.11 3.84
CA ARG A 90 -23.37 41.56 3.12
C ARG A 90 -23.22 42.19 1.73
N LEU A 91 -22.88 43.48 1.69
CA LEU A 91 -22.52 44.17 0.45
C LEU A 91 -21.44 45.23 0.68
N GLY A 92 -20.48 44.98 1.54
CA GLY A 92 -19.38 45.90 1.85
C GLY A 92 -17.97 45.38 1.71
N ALA A 93 -17.75 44.08 1.45
CA ALA A 93 -16.43 43.44 1.53
C ALA A 93 -15.78 43.13 0.16
N LEU A 94 -16.45 43.39 -0.96
CA LEU A 94 -15.92 43.07 -2.31
C LEU A 94 -15.29 44.23 -3.05
N LEU A 95 -15.23 45.44 -2.51
CA LEU A 95 -14.64 46.61 -3.18
C LEU A 95 -13.26 47.02 -2.65
N VAL A 96 -12.74 46.39 -1.58
CA VAL A 96 -11.39 46.66 -1.04
C VAL A 96 -10.35 45.69 -1.60
N GLY A 97 -10.73 44.50 -2.04
CA GLY A 97 -9.83 43.50 -2.62
C GLY A 97 -9.31 43.81 -4.04
N ALA A 98 -10.04 44.62 -4.81
CA ALA A 98 -9.68 44.93 -6.20
C ALA A 98 -8.67 46.10 -6.33
N LEU A 99 -8.43 46.86 -5.29
CA LEU A 99 -7.52 48.03 -5.31
C LEU A 99 -6.08 47.70 -4.87
N VAL A 100 -5.85 46.54 -4.25
CA VAL A 100 -4.50 46.08 -3.84
C VAL A 100 -3.79 45.32 -4.96
N LEU A 101 -4.53 44.70 -5.90
CA LEU A 101 -3.97 43.97 -7.02
C LEU A 101 -3.53 44.85 -8.20
N LEU A 102 -3.93 46.13 -8.26
CA LEU A 102 -3.52 47.08 -9.31
C LEU A 102 -2.29 47.89 -8.99
N ALA A 103 -1.83 47.88 -7.73
CA ALA A 103 -0.59 48.58 -7.32
C ALA A 103 0.68 47.72 -7.40
N GLY A 104 0.55 46.39 -7.56
CA GLY A 104 1.67 45.44 -7.68
C GLY A 104 2.25 45.28 -9.08
N ALA A 105 1.54 45.73 -10.11
CA ALA A 105 1.90 45.45 -11.52
C ALA A 105 2.73 46.55 -12.23
N VAL A 106 3.09 47.63 -11.57
CA VAL A 106 3.84 48.77 -12.18
C VAL A 106 5.30 48.86 -11.68
N GLY A 107 5.72 47.97 -10.76
CA GLY A 107 7.05 48.04 -10.09
C GLY A 107 8.17 47.19 -10.70
N VAL A 108 7.94 46.37 -11.74
CA VAL A 108 8.94 45.37 -12.24
C VAL A 108 9.42 45.63 -13.67
N GLN A 109 9.23 46.81 -14.23
CA GLN A 109 9.60 47.11 -15.63
C GLN A 109 10.70 48.18 -15.83
N GLN A 110 11.58 48.39 -14.84
CA GLN A 110 12.77 49.22 -15.04
C GLN A 110 13.97 48.66 -14.26
N LEU A 111 14.65 47.65 -14.79
CA LEU A 111 16.03 47.30 -14.43
C LEU A 111 16.61 46.22 -15.37
N VAL A 112 16.66 46.47 -16.67
CA VAL A 112 17.58 45.81 -17.60
C VAL A 112 17.85 46.79 -18.74
N LEU A 113 18.94 47.56 -18.67
CA LEU A 113 19.71 48.11 -19.81
C LEU A 113 20.94 48.85 -19.26
N ALA A 114 22.08 48.43 -19.75
CA ALA A 114 23.46 48.93 -19.68
C ALA A 114 24.35 47.94 -18.87
N ASP A 115 25.41 47.40 -19.43
CA ASP A 115 26.49 48.06 -20.17
C ASP A 115 27.29 47.01 -20.99
N ASP A 116 27.71 47.42 -22.20
CA ASP A 116 28.66 46.75 -23.08
C ASP A 116 30.09 47.03 -22.60
N GLY A 117 31.01 46.08 -22.85
CA GLY A 117 32.45 46.29 -22.62
C GLY A 117 33.29 45.13 -23.15
N ASP A 118 33.78 45.29 -24.37
CA ASP A 118 34.80 44.48 -25.03
C ASP A 118 36.11 44.38 -24.24
N ALA A 119 36.78 43.23 -24.34
CA ALA A 119 38.24 43.16 -24.53
C ALA A 119 38.71 41.73 -24.86
N ASP A 120 39.35 41.62 -26.00
CA ASP A 120 40.19 40.52 -26.50
C ASP A 120 41.34 40.17 -25.52
N GLU A 121 41.79 38.90 -25.53
CA GLU A 121 43.17 38.57 -25.87
C GLU A 121 43.43 37.04 -25.86
N ASP A 122 44.06 36.61 -26.98
CA ASP A 122 44.64 35.31 -27.26
C ASP A 122 45.74 34.90 -26.27
N ALA A 123 45.80 33.61 -25.92
CA ALA A 123 47.05 32.96 -25.55
C ALA A 123 47.08 31.49 -26.00
N LEU A 124 47.82 31.24 -27.05
CA LEU A 124 48.31 29.96 -27.52
C LEU A 124 49.18 29.29 -26.46
N PHE A 125 48.96 27.99 -26.21
CA PHE A 125 49.98 27.11 -25.62
C PHE A 125 50.12 25.82 -26.40
N GLU A 126 51.38 25.60 -26.91
CA GLU A 126 51.86 24.46 -27.64
C GLU A 126 51.88 23.17 -26.82
N ALA A 127 51.60 22.05 -27.46
CA ALA A 127 51.78 20.70 -26.91
C ALA A 127 53.22 20.21 -27.14
N PRO A 128 53.83 19.53 -26.16
CA PRO A 128 55.11 18.85 -26.35
C PRO A 128 54.95 17.41 -26.91
N PRO A 129 55.99 16.82 -27.54
CA PRO A 129 55.89 15.68 -28.43
C PRO A 129 55.79 14.33 -27.68
N SER A 130 55.09 13.41 -28.35
CA SER A 130 54.93 12.02 -27.98
C SER A 130 56.25 11.22 -28.01
N THR A 131 56.54 10.50 -26.91
CA THR A 131 57.53 9.40 -26.89
C THR A 131 56.79 8.08 -26.84
N GLU A 132 57.08 7.23 -27.85
CA GLU A 132 56.68 5.82 -27.87
C GLU A 132 57.38 5.07 -26.71
N GLY A 133 56.62 4.32 -25.92
CA GLY A 133 57.06 3.43 -24.84
C GLY A 133 56.27 2.13 -24.84
N ALA A 134 56.99 1.02 -24.74
CA ALA A 134 56.67 -0.38 -24.91
C ALA A 134 55.42 -0.92 -24.18
N PRO A 135 54.88 -2.10 -24.55
CA PRO A 135 53.61 -2.61 -24.07
C PRO A 135 53.70 -3.07 -22.61
N THR A 136 53.01 -2.38 -21.74
CA THR A 136 52.75 -2.81 -20.37
C THR A 136 51.58 -3.80 -20.36
N SER A 137 51.80 -4.97 -19.77
CA SER A 137 50.81 -5.99 -19.48
C SER A 137 49.60 -5.38 -18.77
N ALA A 138 48.39 -5.65 -19.30
CA ALA A 138 47.12 -5.26 -18.69
C ALA A 138 47.01 -5.83 -17.26
N PRO A 139 46.56 -5.06 -16.26
CA PRO A 139 46.20 -5.61 -14.98
C PRO A 139 45.00 -6.53 -15.15
N SER A 140 45.10 -7.76 -14.62
CA SER A 140 43.99 -8.68 -14.49
C SER A 140 42.92 -8.01 -13.61
N THR A 141 41.83 -7.55 -14.22
CA THR A 141 40.63 -7.15 -13.50
C THR A 141 40.00 -8.41 -12.92
N THR A 142 40.34 -8.74 -11.68
CA THR A 142 39.46 -9.57 -10.86
C THR A 142 38.14 -8.84 -10.80
N ALA A 143 37.06 -9.45 -11.32
CA ALA A 143 35.73 -8.97 -11.13
C ALA A 143 35.47 -8.73 -9.61
N PRO A 144 34.86 -7.65 -9.21
CA PRO A 144 34.44 -7.48 -7.83
C PRO A 144 33.62 -8.71 -7.39
N PRO A 145 33.72 -9.13 -6.14
CA PRO A 145 32.86 -10.19 -5.62
C PRO A 145 31.42 -9.80 -5.91
N PRO A 146 30.51 -10.75 -6.21
CA PRO A 146 29.13 -10.47 -6.44
C PRO A 146 28.60 -9.65 -5.24
N ALA A 147 27.94 -8.54 -5.52
CA ALA A 147 27.21 -7.79 -4.51
C ALA A 147 26.26 -8.77 -3.79
N GLY A 148 26.14 -8.65 -2.48
CA GLY A 148 25.13 -9.40 -1.73
C GLY A 148 23.73 -9.11 -2.28
N PRO A 149 22.72 -9.91 -1.89
CA PRO A 149 21.36 -9.70 -2.40
C PRO A 149 20.90 -8.25 -2.15
N ALA A 150 20.38 -7.62 -3.19
CA ALA A 150 19.95 -6.21 -3.16
C ALA A 150 18.80 -5.95 -2.15
N SER A 151 18.08 -7.02 -1.75
CA SER A 151 17.05 -6.96 -0.70
C SER A 151 17.60 -6.67 0.70
N GLY A 152 18.91 -6.83 0.94
CA GLY A 152 19.51 -6.75 2.28
C GLY A 152 19.32 -8.00 3.14
N PHE A 153 18.65 -9.05 2.66
CA PHE A 153 18.43 -10.33 3.34
C PHE A 153 19.43 -11.41 2.89
N ALA A 154 19.63 -12.42 3.74
CA ALA A 154 20.51 -13.55 3.42
C ALA A 154 19.88 -14.52 2.41
N THR A 155 18.58 -14.70 2.45
CA THR A 155 17.81 -15.56 1.54
C THR A 155 17.52 -14.82 0.24
N PRO A 156 17.89 -15.33 -0.94
CA PRO A 156 17.54 -14.72 -2.21
C PRO A 156 16.03 -14.78 -2.45
N GLY A 157 15.44 -13.66 -2.87
CA GLY A 157 14.01 -13.59 -3.17
C GLY A 157 13.38 -12.23 -2.90
N LEU A 158 12.11 -12.10 -3.24
CA LEU A 158 11.20 -11.09 -2.76
C LEU A 158 10.50 -11.67 -1.52
N LEU A 159 11.04 -11.40 -0.33
CA LEU A 159 10.63 -12.10 0.89
C LEU A 159 9.53 -11.40 1.68
N THR A 160 9.26 -10.14 1.40
CA THR A 160 8.29 -9.27 2.08
C THR A 160 7.84 -8.19 1.13
N PHE A 161 6.84 -7.41 1.50
CA PHE A 161 6.39 -6.28 0.69
C PHE A 161 7.55 -5.37 0.30
N ARG A 162 7.68 -5.11 -1.02
CA ARG A 162 8.78 -4.32 -1.62
C ARG A 162 10.17 -4.85 -1.21
N GLY A 163 10.27 -6.15 -1.06
CA GLY A 163 11.44 -7.01 -1.04
C GLY A 163 12.44 -6.83 0.10
N GLY A 164 12.48 -5.67 0.75
CA GLY A 164 13.50 -5.38 1.76
C GLY A 164 13.03 -4.48 2.89
N PRO A 165 13.91 -4.25 3.89
CA PRO A 165 13.58 -3.45 5.07
C PRO A 165 13.21 -2.00 4.76
N THR A 166 13.84 -1.40 3.75
CA THR A 166 13.60 0.00 3.33
C THR A 166 12.42 0.16 2.38
N ARG A 167 11.76 -0.95 2.01
CA ARG A 167 10.63 -0.99 1.07
C ARG A 167 10.99 -0.44 -0.32
N SER A 168 12.25 -0.57 -0.75
CA SER A 168 12.80 -0.02 -1.99
C SER A 168 13.44 -1.04 -2.94
N TYR A 169 13.25 -2.34 -2.71
CA TYR A 169 13.67 -3.42 -3.59
C TYR A 169 12.46 -4.06 -4.28
N TYR A 170 12.46 -4.11 -5.61
CA TYR A 170 11.25 -4.43 -6.38
C TYR A 170 11.30 -5.78 -7.11
N GLY A 171 12.44 -6.48 -7.08
CA GLY A 171 12.64 -7.77 -7.72
C GLY A 171 13.92 -7.86 -8.52
N GLU A 172 14.05 -8.94 -9.28
CA GLU A 172 15.21 -9.23 -10.11
C GLU A 172 14.77 -9.65 -11.51
N GLY A 173 15.33 -8.98 -12.53
CA GLY A 173 15.03 -9.21 -13.94
C GLY A 173 15.51 -10.57 -14.49
N PRO A 174 15.42 -10.73 -15.80
CA PRO A 174 14.98 -9.71 -16.77
C PRO A 174 13.48 -9.46 -16.72
N VAL A 175 13.03 -8.28 -17.14
CA VAL A 175 11.61 -8.00 -17.39
C VAL A 175 11.19 -8.69 -18.69
N PRO A 176 10.01 -9.35 -18.77
CA PRO A 176 9.52 -9.95 -20.00
C PRO A 176 9.39 -8.93 -21.14
N ALA A 177 9.80 -9.32 -22.35
CA ALA A 177 9.78 -8.43 -23.52
C ALA A 177 8.49 -8.53 -24.34
N ALA A 178 7.84 -9.68 -24.33
CA ALA A 178 6.57 -9.94 -25.03
C ALA A 178 5.69 -10.87 -24.18
N PRO A 179 5.25 -10.40 -23.00
CA PRO A 179 4.63 -11.27 -22.01
C PRO A 179 3.23 -11.74 -22.41
N GLU A 180 2.93 -12.96 -21.99
CA GLU A 180 1.58 -13.51 -21.96
C GLU A 180 1.30 -14.16 -20.59
N VAL A 181 0.03 -14.47 -20.31
CA VAL A 181 -0.33 -15.23 -19.12
C VAL A 181 0.13 -16.68 -19.30
N LEU A 182 1.16 -17.08 -18.54
CA LEU A 182 1.72 -18.44 -18.58
C LEU A 182 0.82 -19.44 -17.86
N TRP A 183 0.32 -19.05 -16.69
CA TRP A 183 -0.67 -19.78 -15.92
C TRP A 183 -1.49 -18.85 -15.03
N SER A 184 -2.63 -19.35 -14.55
CA SER A 184 -3.47 -18.65 -13.57
C SER A 184 -3.94 -19.62 -12.47
N TYR A 185 -4.06 -19.08 -11.25
CA TYR A 185 -4.54 -19.80 -10.07
C TYR A 185 -5.83 -19.16 -9.51
N PRO A 186 -6.84 -19.94 -9.08
CA PRO A 186 -7.00 -21.35 -9.42
C PRO A 186 -7.21 -21.48 -10.92
N GLY A 187 -6.91 -22.63 -11.54
CA GLY A 187 -6.98 -22.83 -12.98
C GLY A 187 -8.29 -22.37 -13.65
N ALA A 188 -8.67 -22.92 -14.81
CA ALA A 188 -9.77 -22.43 -15.63
C ALA A 188 -11.17 -22.42 -14.96
N SER A 189 -11.35 -23.12 -13.83
CA SER A 189 -12.61 -23.20 -13.09
C SER A 189 -12.43 -22.74 -11.65
N GLY A 190 -13.35 -21.94 -11.15
CA GLY A 190 -13.32 -21.41 -9.79
C GLY A 190 -12.82 -19.97 -9.70
N GLY A 191 -12.69 -19.46 -8.51
CA GLY A 191 -12.18 -18.14 -8.16
C GLY A 191 -11.84 -18.11 -6.69
N MET A 192 -10.83 -17.34 -6.33
CA MET A 192 -10.44 -17.10 -4.93
C MET A 192 -11.39 -16.07 -4.33
N CYS A 193 -12.53 -16.51 -3.83
CA CYS A 193 -13.57 -15.63 -3.29
C CYS A 193 -14.07 -16.12 -1.93
N ALA A 194 -14.33 -15.20 -1.00
CA ALA A 194 -15.08 -15.46 0.22
C ALA A 194 -15.98 -14.29 0.61
N GLU A 195 -16.97 -14.57 1.46
CA GLU A 195 -17.73 -13.53 2.13
C GLU A 195 -16.94 -13.04 3.35
N SER A 196 -16.79 -11.73 3.49
CA SER A 196 -16.19 -11.10 4.67
C SER A 196 -17.05 -9.94 5.13
N ALA A 197 -17.09 -9.71 6.44
CA ALA A 197 -17.88 -8.65 7.06
C ALA A 197 -17.00 -7.43 7.34
N GLU A 198 -17.53 -6.26 7.01
CA GLU A 198 -16.97 -4.97 7.39
C GLU A 198 -18.04 -4.19 8.15
N GLY A 199 -17.83 -4.02 9.46
CA GLY A 199 -18.85 -3.49 10.34
C GLY A 199 -20.13 -4.33 10.31
N ASN A 200 -21.24 -3.78 9.80
CA ASN A 200 -22.52 -4.46 9.69
C ASN A 200 -22.84 -4.98 8.27
N GLU A 201 -21.93 -4.85 7.33
CA GLU A 201 -22.11 -5.25 5.94
C GLU A 201 -21.26 -6.47 5.62
N THR A 202 -21.84 -7.47 4.95
CA THR A 202 -21.12 -8.64 4.43
C THR A 202 -21.06 -8.54 2.93
N ARG A 203 -19.87 -8.75 2.36
CA ARG A 203 -19.61 -8.66 0.93
C ARG A 203 -18.83 -9.88 0.46
N THR A 204 -18.91 -10.16 -0.84
CA THR A 204 -18.05 -11.14 -1.49
C THR A 204 -16.80 -10.44 -1.99
N TRP A 205 -15.65 -10.84 -1.47
CA TRP A 205 -14.34 -10.41 -1.89
C TRP A 205 -13.73 -11.46 -2.79
N CYS A 206 -13.11 -11.05 -3.89
CA CYS A 206 -12.52 -11.97 -4.85
C CYS A 206 -11.11 -11.56 -5.25
N GLY A 207 -10.24 -12.54 -5.44
CA GLY A 207 -8.88 -12.38 -5.93
C GLY A 207 -7.86 -12.16 -4.82
N SER A 208 -6.87 -11.40 -5.14
CA SER A 208 -5.86 -10.87 -4.24
C SER A 208 -5.77 -9.38 -4.53
N GLY A 209 -5.69 -8.59 -3.53
CA GLY A 209 -5.70 -7.14 -3.69
C GLY A 209 -5.11 -6.46 -2.49
N TRP A 210 -5.38 -5.26 -2.43
CA TRP A 210 -4.95 -4.19 -1.59
C TRP A 210 -3.60 -4.41 -0.90
N THR A 211 -2.57 -3.79 -1.42
CA THR A 211 -1.14 -3.93 -1.08
C THR A 211 -0.54 -5.34 -1.12
N GLY A 212 -1.35 -6.40 -1.23
CA GLY A 212 -0.85 -7.76 -1.23
C GLY A 212 0.17 -8.02 -2.34
N GLN A 213 1.46 -8.13 -1.99
CA GLN A 213 2.52 -8.56 -2.89
C GLN A 213 2.86 -10.02 -2.60
N PRO A 214 2.93 -10.91 -3.61
CA PRO A 214 3.40 -12.26 -3.39
C PRO A 214 4.89 -12.28 -3.02
N ALA A 215 5.27 -13.19 -2.14
CA ALA A 215 6.66 -13.51 -1.89
C ALA A 215 7.13 -14.57 -2.91
N VAL A 216 8.38 -14.41 -3.40
CA VAL A 216 9.00 -15.34 -4.35
C VAL A 216 10.39 -15.67 -3.84
N PHE A 217 10.70 -16.95 -3.65
CA PHE A 217 11.98 -17.36 -3.06
C PHE A 217 12.38 -18.80 -3.42
N GLU A 218 13.67 -19.08 -3.28
CA GLU A 218 14.25 -20.40 -3.55
C GLU A 218 14.22 -21.28 -2.30
N ARG A 219 13.61 -22.47 -2.42
CA ARG A 219 13.62 -23.48 -1.38
C ARG A 219 13.56 -24.89 -1.94
N ASP A 220 14.39 -25.80 -1.37
CA ASP A 220 14.41 -27.24 -1.70
C ASP A 220 14.57 -27.52 -3.22
N GLY A 221 15.36 -26.66 -3.91
CA GLY A 221 15.63 -26.76 -5.35
C GLY A 221 14.44 -26.36 -6.23
N ARG A 222 13.50 -25.60 -5.70
CA ARG A 222 12.36 -25.01 -6.41
C ARG A 222 12.22 -23.53 -6.06
N THR A 223 11.67 -22.77 -6.98
CA THR A 223 11.18 -21.43 -6.71
C THR A 223 9.73 -21.50 -6.25
N TRP A 224 9.49 -20.98 -5.06
CA TRP A 224 8.16 -20.91 -4.46
C TRP A 224 7.56 -19.53 -4.69
N VAL A 225 6.24 -19.50 -4.94
CA VAL A 225 5.43 -18.28 -4.92
C VAL A 225 4.39 -18.44 -3.81
N VAL A 226 4.42 -17.52 -2.84
CA VAL A 226 3.52 -17.56 -1.68
C VAL A 226 2.72 -16.27 -1.61
N PHE A 227 1.41 -16.37 -1.47
CA PHE A 227 0.52 -15.21 -1.42
C PHE A 227 -0.72 -15.45 -0.56
N GLY A 228 -1.19 -14.39 0.08
CA GLY A 228 -2.49 -14.32 0.73
C GLY A 228 -3.59 -13.95 -0.26
N ALA A 229 -4.82 -14.42 -0.06
CA ALA A 229 -5.93 -14.13 -0.95
C ALA A 229 -7.27 -13.94 -0.22
N TYR A 230 -8.25 -13.44 -0.97
CA TYR A 230 -9.59 -13.19 -0.46
C TYR A 230 -10.46 -14.45 -0.33
N ASP A 231 -9.94 -15.63 -0.64
CA ASP A 231 -10.58 -16.91 -0.32
C ASP A 231 -10.21 -17.43 1.08
N ARG A 232 -9.62 -16.58 1.93
CA ARG A 232 -9.19 -16.88 3.31
C ARG A 232 -8.04 -17.88 3.38
N LYS A 233 -7.10 -17.81 2.44
CA LYS A 233 -6.00 -18.77 2.38
C LYS A 233 -4.68 -18.12 2.07
N VAL A 234 -3.62 -18.73 2.62
CA VAL A 234 -2.26 -18.58 2.13
C VAL A 234 -1.99 -19.71 1.15
N HIS A 235 -1.59 -19.38 -0.07
CA HIS A 235 -1.29 -20.31 -1.14
C HIS A 235 0.22 -20.46 -1.29
N PHE A 236 0.67 -21.68 -1.59
CA PHE A 236 2.07 -22.08 -1.77
C PHE A 236 2.19 -22.78 -3.13
N VAL A 237 2.54 -22.04 -4.16
CA VAL A 237 2.54 -22.58 -5.53
C VAL A 237 3.93 -22.61 -6.14
N ASP A 238 4.10 -23.52 -7.07
CA ASP A 238 5.33 -23.66 -7.86
C ASP A 238 5.41 -22.55 -8.92
N TYR A 239 6.55 -21.89 -8.99
CA TYR A 239 6.86 -20.81 -9.91
C TYR A 239 6.58 -21.15 -11.37
N ASP A 240 6.94 -22.37 -11.80
CA ASP A 240 6.83 -22.78 -13.21
C ASP A 240 5.43 -23.18 -13.61
N THR A 241 4.70 -23.85 -12.72
CA THR A 241 3.46 -24.55 -13.07
C THR A 241 2.21 -23.95 -12.43
N GLY A 242 2.34 -23.18 -11.36
CA GLY A 242 1.21 -22.70 -10.55
C GLY A 242 0.49 -23.83 -9.78
N GLU A 243 1.07 -25.04 -9.71
CA GLU A 243 0.52 -26.13 -8.92
C GLU A 243 0.89 -25.97 -7.44
N ASP A 244 0.02 -26.45 -6.55
CA ASP A 244 0.25 -26.40 -5.11
C ASP A 244 1.50 -27.23 -4.73
N ILE A 245 2.47 -26.59 -4.06
CA ILE A 245 3.62 -27.25 -3.40
C ILE A 245 3.18 -27.81 -2.05
N LEU A 246 2.40 -27.04 -1.30
CA LEU A 246 1.72 -27.46 -0.07
C LEU A 246 0.23 -27.19 -0.21
N PRO A 247 -0.64 -27.96 0.47
CA PRO A 247 -2.04 -27.57 0.62
C PRO A 247 -2.15 -26.15 1.15
N PRO A 248 -3.07 -25.31 0.61
CA PRO A 248 -3.27 -23.95 1.12
C PRO A 248 -3.59 -23.95 2.62
N PHE A 249 -3.02 -22.98 3.34
CA PHE A 249 -3.31 -22.77 4.75
C PHE A 249 -4.57 -21.90 4.92
N GLU A 250 -5.57 -22.41 5.64
CA GLU A 250 -6.83 -21.69 5.85
C GLU A 250 -6.75 -20.73 7.05
N THR A 251 -7.15 -19.46 6.85
CA THR A 251 -7.40 -18.46 7.88
C THR A 251 -8.90 -18.34 8.17
N GLY A 252 -9.27 -17.66 9.25
CA GLY A 252 -10.69 -17.47 9.60
C GLY A 252 -11.42 -16.45 8.73
N ASP A 253 -10.69 -15.49 8.10
CA ASP A 253 -11.22 -14.49 7.18
C ASP A 253 -10.19 -14.14 6.09
N ILE A 254 -10.52 -13.19 5.21
CA ILE A 254 -9.70 -12.78 4.06
C ILE A 254 -8.31 -12.28 4.49
N ILE A 255 -7.36 -12.37 3.56
CA ILE A 255 -6.01 -11.83 3.71
C ILE A 255 -5.86 -10.68 2.71
N LYS A 256 -5.67 -9.47 3.22
CA LYS A 256 -5.44 -8.26 2.41
C LYS A 256 -3.95 -7.99 2.21
N GLY A 257 -3.19 -8.08 3.29
CA GLY A 257 -1.76 -7.76 3.33
C GLY A 257 -0.85 -8.74 2.60
N SER A 258 0.43 -8.39 2.54
CA SER A 258 1.48 -9.24 1.98
C SER A 258 1.94 -10.29 2.98
N VAL A 259 2.28 -11.46 2.48
CA VAL A 259 2.99 -12.46 3.28
C VAL A 259 4.48 -12.11 3.35
N SER A 260 5.16 -12.55 4.41
CA SER A 260 6.62 -12.47 4.53
C SER A 260 7.23 -13.84 4.75
N ILE A 261 8.38 -14.06 4.14
CA ILE A 261 9.20 -15.27 4.30
C ILE A 261 10.35 -14.95 5.25
N ASP A 262 10.76 -15.93 6.01
CA ASP A 262 11.88 -15.79 6.95
C ASP A 262 13.18 -15.39 6.23
N PRO A 263 13.79 -14.25 6.59
CA PRO A 263 14.96 -13.71 5.88
C PRO A 263 16.24 -14.52 6.09
N ASP A 264 16.29 -15.32 7.16
CA ASP A 264 17.45 -16.14 7.52
C ASP A 264 17.33 -17.59 6.97
N GLY A 265 16.27 -17.86 6.18
CA GLY A 265 16.05 -19.14 5.52
C GLY A 265 15.39 -20.21 6.41
N MET A 266 14.89 -19.85 7.58
CA MET A 266 14.05 -20.78 8.35
C MET A 266 12.73 -21.03 7.60
N PRO A 267 12.14 -22.22 7.69
CA PRO A 267 10.93 -22.57 6.96
C PRO A 267 9.69 -21.94 7.59
N LEU A 268 9.64 -20.62 7.63
CA LEU A 268 8.57 -19.85 8.26
C LEU A 268 7.97 -18.83 7.30
N VAL A 269 6.65 -18.66 7.41
CA VAL A 269 5.86 -17.62 6.74
C VAL A 269 5.14 -16.81 7.81
N TYR A 270 5.10 -15.51 7.62
CA TYR A 270 4.44 -14.55 8.50
C TYR A 270 3.33 -13.85 7.74
N THR A 271 2.14 -13.72 8.33
CA THR A 271 1.00 -13.06 7.68
C THR A 271 -0.06 -12.64 8.68
N GLY A 272 -0.72 -11.55 8.39
CA GLY A 272 -1.95 -11.13 9.03
C GLY A 272 -3.20 -11.62 8.29
N SER A 273 -4.35 -11.44 8.90
CA SER A 273 -5.66 -11.71 8.30
C SER A 273 -6.74 -10.92 9.04
N ARG A 274 -7.87 -10.67 8.38
CA ARG A 274 -9.08 -10.06 8.96
C ARG A 274 -9.75 -10.92 10.04
N ASP A 275 -9.23 -12.09 10.36
CA ASP A 275 -9.67 -12.92 11.47
C ASP A 275 -8.98 -12.57 12.81
N ASN A 276 -8.50 -11.35 12.94
CA ASN A 276 -7.85 -10.76 14.11
C ASN A 276 -6.45 -11.30 14.42
N LYS A 277 -5.81 -12.08 13.53
CA LYS A 277 -4.58 -12.79 13.89
C LYS A 277 -3.41 -12.48 12.99
N LEU A 278 -2.30 -12.07 13.59
CA LEU A 278 -0.96 -12.12 13.03
C LEU A 278 -0.33 -13.48 13.34
N ARG A 279 0.21 -14.19 12.35
CA ARG A 279 0.60 -15.60 12.44
C ARG A 279 2.05 -15.85 12.08
N VAL A 280 2.60 -16.90 12.72
CA VAL A 280 3.83 -17.59 12.30
C VAL A 280 3.45 -19.00 11.85
N ILE A 281 3.72 -19.33 10.60
CA ILE A 281 3.33 -20.56 9.93
C ILE A 281 4.58 -21.32 9.50
N ALA A 282 4.70 -22.59 9.89
CA ALA A 282 5.78 -23.46 9.44
C ALA A 282 5.45 -24.16 8.13
N ILE A 283 6.47 -24.26 7.23
CA ILE A 283 6.35 -24.86 5.90
C ILE A 283 7.35 -26.02 5.66
N ASP A 284 7.92 -26.60 6.72
CA ASP A 284 8.87 -27.72 6.69
C ASP A 284 8.21 -29.08 6.92
N ARG A 285 6.89 -29.15 6.82
CA ARG A 285 6.08 -30.36 7.09
C ARG A 285 5.05 -30.54 5.99
N PRO A 286 4.34 -31.71 5.91
CA PRO A 286 3.42 -32.03 4.81
C PRO A 286 2.28 -31.04 4.61
N GLU A 287 1.89 -30.32 5.67
CA GLU A 287 0.85 -29.29 5.66
C GLU A 287 1.39 -28.05 6.38
N ALA A 288 1.17 -26.87 5.82
CA ALA A 288 1.51 -25.61 6.49
C ALA A 288 0.81 -25.55 7.87
N THR A 289 1.56 -25.22 8.91
CA THR A 289 1.11 -25.36 10.30
C THR A 289 1.34 -24.08 11.09
N GLU A 290 0.26 -23.51 11.67
CA GLU A 290 0.38 -22.40 12.62
C GLU A 290 1.18 -22.84 13.84
N LEU A 291 2.29 -22.15 14.11
CA LEU A 291 3.09 -22.36 15.32
C LEU A 291 2.73 -21.38 16.43
N TRP A 292 2.28 -20.20 16.04
CA TRP A 292 1.89 -19.13 16.96
C TRP A 292 1.01 -18.11 16.26
N ALA A 293 0.19 -17.43 17.04
CA ALA A 293 -0.59 -16.28 16.58
C ALA A 293 -0.71 -15.23 17.69
N LEU A 294 -0.69 -13.95 17.29
CA LEU A 294 -1.06 -12.81 18.12
C LEU A 294 -2.47 -12.36 17.74
N ASP A 295 -3.36 -12.34 18.69
CA ASP A 295 -4.70 -11.77 18.54
C ASP A 295 -4.63 -10.25 18.71
N ALA A 296 -5.27 -9.50 17.83
CA ALA A 296 -5.27 -8.03 17.86
C ALA A 296 -5.81 -7.47 19.19
N ASP A 297 -6.73 -8.19 19.83
CA ASP A 297 -7.31 -7.85 21.14
C ASP A 297 -6.41 -8.21 22.34
N ALA A 298 -5.27 -8.87 22.11
CA ALA A 298 -4.34 -9.23 23.19
C ALA A 298 -3.66 -8.03 23.85
N VAL A 299 -3.71 -6.87 23.23
CA VAL A 299 -3.15 -5.60 23.73
C VAL A 299 -4.25 -4.58 24.02
N SER A 300 -3.95 -3.58 24.84
CA SER A 300 -4.90 -2.52 25.21
C SER A 300 -4.15 -1.24 25.57
N PRO A 301 -4.68 -0.05 25.22
CA PRO A 301 -5.95 0.21 24.52
C PRO A 301 -5.86 -0.06 23.02
N THR A 302 -6.98 -0.45 22.41
CA THR A 302 -7.12 -0.52 20.95
C THR A 302 -8.04 0.58 20.44
N LYS A 303 -7.89 0.92 19.16
CA LYS A 303 -8.79 1.79 18.43
C LYS A 303 -9.06 1.20 17.07
N TRP A 304 -10.17 1.59 16.46
CA TRP A 304 -10.63 1.22 15.13
C TRP A 304 -11.05 -0.25 15.03
N ASN A 305 -10.30 -1.11 14.37
CA ASN A 305 -10.66 -2.47 13.97
C ASN A 305 -9.67 -3.49 14.55
N ASP A 306 -9.62 -4.68 14.04
CA ASP A 306 -8.79 -5.79 14.49
C ASP A 306 -8.10 -6.57 13.35
N ASP A 307 -8.11 -6.01 12.13
CA ASP A 307 -7.44 -6.56 10.94
C ASP A 307 -5.92 -6.36 10.99
N TRP A 308 -5.22 -7.09 10.12
CA TRP A 308 -3.78 -6.98 9.91
C TRP A 308 -3.50 -6.88 8.41
N ASP A 309 -3.22 -5.69 7.93
CA ASP A 309 -3.10 -5.36 6.50
C ASP A 309 -1.66 -5.13 6.03
N GLY A 310 -0.75 -4.84 6.93
CA GLY A 310 0.66 -4.67 6.63
C GLY A 310 1.36 -5.97 6.20
N SER A 311 2.64 -5.86 5.88
CA SER A 311 3.55 -6.97 5.64
C SER A 311 4.53 -7.08 6.80
N PRO A 312 4.49 -8.16 7.60
CA PRO A 312 5.40 -8.31 8.72
C PRO A 312 6.86 -8.20 8.30
N LEU A 313 7.63 -7.40 9.04
CA LEU A 313 9.07 -7.29 8.85
C LEU A 313 9.79 -8.12 9.91
N VAL A 314 10.62 -9.06 9.48
CA VAL A 314 11.44 -9.88 10.39
C VAL A 314 12.91 -9.51 10.22
N MET A 315 13.56 -9.16 11.33
CA MET A 315 14.99 -8.87 11.39
C MET A 315 15.54 -9.27 12.77
N ASP A 316 16.72 -9.84 12.82
CA ASP A 316 17.44 -10.16 14.07
C ASP A 316 16.60 -10.93 15.11
N ASP A 317 15.79 -11.89 14.66
CA ASP A 317 14.84 -12.65 15.49
C ASP A 317 13.65 -11.87 16.06
N TYR A 318 13.41 -10.64 15.57
CA TYR A 318 12.24 -9.83 15.93
C TYR A 318 11.31 -9.66 14.73
N LEU A 319 10.02 -9.75 14.98
CA LEU A 319 8.95 -9.40 14.03
C LEU A 319 8.38 -8.05 14.43
N TYR A 320 8.26 -7.17 13.46
CA TYR A 320 7.70 -5.82 13.59
C TYR A 320 6.44 -5.71 12.75
N GLU A 321 5.32 -5.23 13.34
CA GLU A 321 4.07 -5.08 12.61
C GLU A 321 3.18 -4.01 13.24
N GLY A 322 2.45 -3.27 12.39
CA GLY A 322 1.33 -2.44 12.76
C GLY A 322 0.01 -3.19 12.56
N GLY A 323 -1.04 -2.82 13.29
CA GLY A 323 -2.36 -3.43 13.10
C GLY A 323 -3.47 -2.39 13.04
N GLU A 324 -4.62 -2.76 12.49
CA GLU A 324 -5.82 -1.93 12.52
C GLU A 324 -6.35 -1.71 13.94
N ASN A 325 -5.87 -2.51 14.93
CA ASN A 325 -6.05 -2.23 16.36
C ASN A 325 -5.32 -0.94 16.82
N SER A 326 -4.68 -0.25 15.86
CA SER A 326 -3.93 0.99 16.03
C SER A 326 -2.71 0.86 16.94
N GLN A 327 -2.15 -0.34 17.05
CA GLN A 327 -0.94 -0.60 17.85
C GLN A 327 0.22 -1.00 16.95
N PHE A 328 1.41 -0.55 17.30
CA PHE A 328 2.67 -1.08 16.80
C PHE A 328 3.16 -2.18 17.73
N HIS A 329 3.59 -3.31 17.17
CA HIS A 329 3.97 -4.51 17.92
C HIS A 329 5.39 -4.94 17.58
N ILE A 330 6.12 -5.43 18.58
CA ILE A 330 7.43 -6.08 18.40
C ILE A 330 7.38 -7.42 19.13
N VAL A 331 7.57 -8.50 18.36
CA VAL A 331 7.56 -9.87 18.86
C VAL A 331 8.95 -10.47 18.69
N LYS A 332 9.56 -10.92 19.77
CA LYS A 332 10.76 -11.74 19.71
C LYS A 332 10.38 -13.18 19.39
N LEU A 333 10.82 -13.72 18.27
CA LEU A 333 10.36 -14.99 17.74
C LEU A 333 10.95 -16.21 18.43
N ASN A 334 12.17 -16.10 18.99
CA ASN A 334 12.91 -17.19 19.62
C ASN A 334 12.95 -18.45 18.73
N ARG A 335 13.32 -18.24 17.45
CA ARG A 335 13.34 -19.28 16.42
C ARG A 335 14.38 -20.34 16.71
N SER A 336 14.06 -21.60 16.48
CA SER A 336 14.97 -22.73 16.70
C SER A 336 14.63 -23.93 15.82
N THR A 337 15.51 -24.95 15.81
CA THR A 337 15.23 -26.24 15.19
C THR A 337 15.13 -27.30 16.29
N GLY A 338 14.01 -28.01 16.31
CA GLY A 338 13.78 -29.08 17.27
C GLY A 338 14.66 -30.31 17.05
N ALA A 339 14.64 -31.24 17.99
CA ALA A 339 15.40 -32.50 17.91
C ALA A 339 14.90 -33.42 16.77
N ASP A 340 13.69 -33.20 16.29
CA ASP A 340 13.08 -33.86 15.11
C ASP A 340 13.48 -33.23 13.77
N GLY A 341 14.25 -32.14 13.82
CA GLY A 341 14.69 -31.39 12.63
C GLY A 341 13.67 -30.36 12.13
N LEU A 342 12.50 -30.24 12.77
CA LEU A 342 11.47 -29.26 12.37
C LEU A 342 11.69 -27.91 13.05
N VAL A 343 11.25 -26.85 12.38
CA VAL A 343 11.28 -25.48 12.92
C VAL A 343 10.32 -25.34 14.09
N GLN A 344 10.75 -24.60 15.09
CA GLN A 344 10.00 -24.24 16.29
C GLN A 344 10.19 -22.76 16.59
N VAL A 345 9.16 -22.17 17.22
CA VAL A 345 9.20 -20.79 17.74
C VAL A 345 8.65 -20.77 19.15
N ASP A 346 9.09 -19.82 19.97
CA ASP A 346 8.57 -19.55 21.34
C ASP A 346 8.41 -18.03 21.51
N PRO A 347 7.44 -17.40 20.76
CA PRO A 347 7.37 -15.97 20.62
C PRO A 347 6.92 -15.25 21.88
N ASP A 348 7.62 -14.15 22.19
CA ASP A 348 7.28 -13.20 23.25
C ASP A 348 6.90 -11.84 22.64
N LEU A 349 5.73 -11.29 22.96
CA LEU A 349 5.41 -9.88 22.68
C LEU A 349 6.25 -9.01 23.62
N VAL A 350 7.39 -8.49 23.13
CA VAL A 350 8.35 -7.76 23.97
C VAL A 350 8.05 -6.27 24.06
N PHE A 351 7.29 -5.73 23.10
CA PHE A 351 6.90 -4.33 23.09
C PHE A 351 5.62 -4.12 22.28
N ASN A 352 4.78 -3.22 22.73
CA ASN A 352 3.74 -2.60 21.91
C ASN A 352 3.54 -1.13 22.32
N ALA A 353 3.17 -0.31 21.33
CA ALA A 353 2.89 1.10 21.57
C ALA A 353 1.70 1.57 20.73
N PRO A 354 0.85 2.49 21.26
CA PRO A 354 -0.17 3.16 20.48
C PRO A 354 0.40 3.87 19.26
N GLY A 355 -0.17 3.61 18.08
CA GLY A 355 0.13 4.35 16.85
C GLY A 355 -0.36 5.80 16.87
N TRP A 356 -0.97 6.25 17.97
CA TRP A 356 -1.50 7.60 18.16
C TRP A 356 -0.98 8.24 19.46
N ASP A 357 -1.17 9.55 19.57
CA ASP A 357 -0.95 10.32 20.80
C ASP A 357 -2.08 11.33 21.04
N ASP A 358 -2.02 12.02 22.19
CA ASP A 358 -3.05 13.00 22.58
C ASP A 358 -3.11 14.20 21.62
N GLU A 359 -2.00 14.58 21.01
CA GLU A 359 -1.94 15.69 20.06
C GLU A 359 -2.67 15.31 18.77
N LEU A 360 -2.41 14.11 18.21
CA LEU A 360 -3.13 13.60 17.05
C LEU A 360 -4.62 13.52 17.33
N THR A 361 -5.02 12.84 18.42
CA THR A 361 -6.43 12.66 18.74
C THR A 361 -7.17 13.96 19.02
N SER A 362 -6.46 14.99 19.49
CA SER A 362 -7.01 16.33 19.65
C SER A 362 -7.17 17.08 18.32
N SER A 363 -6.37 16.74 17.32
CA SER A 363 -6.37 17.34 15.98
C SER A 363 -7.42 16.71 15.07
N LEU A 364 -7.71 15.42 15.26
CA LEU A 364 -8.78 14.72 14.57
C LEU A 364 -10.16 15.15 15.10
N ASN A 365 -11.15 15.25 14.23
CA ASN A 365 -12.52 15.49 14.70
C ASN A 365 -13.11 14.18 15.27
N THR A 366 -14.14 14.30 16.13
CA THR A 366 -14.75 13.16 16.86
C THR A 366 -15.40 12.10 15.98
N ARG A 367 -15.51 12.30 14.67
CA ARG A 367 -16.03 11.33 13.69
C ARG A 367 -14.91 10.63 12.92
N GLN A 368 -13.68 11.06 13.08
CA GLN A 368 -12.49 10.57 12.42
C GLN A 368 -11.54 10.07 13.51
N ASN A 369 -11.83 8.92 14.10
CA ASN A 369 -10.96 8.26 15.09
C ASN A 369 -10.25 7.05 14.52
N ASP A 370 -10.26 6.93 13.22
CA ASP A 370 -9.41 5.98 12.54
C ASP A 370 -7.97 6.43 12.67
N VAL A 371 -7.18 5.60 13.31
CA VAL A 371 -5.75 5.75 13.54
C VAL A 371 -5.05 4.40 13.41
N SER A 372 -5.66 3.49 12.64
CA SER A 372 -5.12 2.18 12.29
C SER A 372 -3.75 2.29 11.64
N ILE A 373 -2.94 1.25 11.76
CA ILE A 373 -1.67 1.12 11.05
C ILE A 373 -1.88 0.05 9.99
N GLU A 374 -2.16 0.47 8.76
CA GLU A 374 -2.50 -0.40 7.64
C GLU A 374 -1.32 -0.64 6.69
N ASN A 375 -0.31 0.21 6.76
CA ASN A 375 0.91 0.10 5.96
C ASN A 375 1.95 -0.85 6.57
N SER A 376 2.86 -1.31 5.70
CA SER A 376 3.99 -2.13 6.10
C SER A 376 5.07 -1.27 6.74
N VAL A 377 5.56 -1.66 7.91
CA VAL A 377 6.66 -0.96 8.58
C VAL A 377 7.94 -1.00 7.76
N ALA A 378 8.74 0.06 7.79
CA ALA A 378 10.05 0.14 7.15
C ALA A 378 11.16 0.33 8.19
N TYR A 379 12.38 -0.11 7.89
CA TYR A 379 13.52 -0.04 8.80
C TYR A 379 14.75 0.57 8.12
N HIS A 380 15.41 1.46 8.85
CA HIS A 380 16.71 1.99 8.45
C HIS A 380 17.54 2.32 9.70
N GLU A 381 18.78 1.83 9.75
CA GLU A 381 19.81 2.13 10.78
C GLU A 381 19.30 2.12 12.25
N GLY A 382 18.53 1.08 12.62
CA GLY A 382 18.04 0.92 13.99
C GLY A 382 16.70 1.58 14.29
N VAL A 383 16.06 2.22 13.29
CA VAL A 383 14.77 2.89 13.45
C VAL A 383 13.71 2.23 12.56
N ILE A 384 12.58 1.88 13.16
CA ILE A 384 11.36 1.46 12.45
C ILE A 384 10.49 2.69 12.16
N TYR A 385 10.05 2.81 10.92
CA TYR A 385 9.14 3.87 10.46
C TYR A 385 7.83 3.30 9.96
N PHE A 386 6.73 3.96 10.28
CA PHE A 386 5.38 3.66 9.80
C PHE A 386 4.51 4.92 9.86
N ALA A 387 3.37 4.86 9.19
CA ALA A 387 2.33 5.87 9.28
C ALA A 387 1.01 5.26 9.80
N ASN A 388 -0.01 6.07 9.98
CA ASN A 388 -1.34 5.59 10.35
C ASN A 388 -2.44 6.35 9.61
N SER A 389 -3.66 5.83 9.64
CA SER A 389 -4.83 6.45 9.00
C SER A 389 -5.23 7.80 9.62
N GLY A 390 -4.69 8.17 10.79
CA GLY A 390 -4.76 9.53 11.32
C GLY A 390 -3.76 10.51 10.70
N GLY A 391 -2.87 10.04 9.83
CA GLY A 391 -1.82 10.81 9.18
C GLY A 391 -0.56 11.00 10.00
N LEU A 392 -0.30 10.17 11.02
CA LEU A 392 0.87 10.30 11.87
C LEU A 392 2.01 9.38 11.41
N VAL A 393 3.04 9.95 10.82
CA VAL A 393 4.31 9.28 10.52
C VAL A 393 5.17 9.24 11.78
N GLN A 394 5.65 8.06 12.14
CA GLN A 394 6.44 7.83 13.34
C GLN A 394 7.74 7.10 13.04
N GLY A 395 8.78 7.36 13.83
CA GLY A 395 10.03 6.60 13.86
C GLY A 395 10.32 6.14 15.29
N TRP A 396 10.63 4.86 15.45
CA TRP A 396 10.94 4.22 16.73
C TRP A 396 12.33 3.61 16.72
N ASP A 397 13.21 4.08 17.61
CA ASP A 397 14.54 3.49 17.81
C ASP A 397 14.38 2.13 18.50
N VAL A 398 14.78 1.08 17.77
CA VAL A 398 14.75 -0.32 18.20
C VAL A 398 16.15 -0.91 18.32
N SER A 399 17.19 -0.11 18.13
CA SER A 399 18.60 -0.57 18.11
C SER A 399 19.05 -1.22 19.41
N GLY A 400 18.44 -0.84 20.52
CA GLY A 400 18.75 -1.37 21.84
C GLY A 400 18.03 -2.65 22.25
N LEU A 401 17.12 -3.19 21.39
CA LEU A 401 16.35 -4.41 21.71
C LEU A 401 17.20 -5.63 22.06
N PRO A 402 18.32 -5.93 21.35
CA PRO A 402 19.18 -7.06 21.69
C PRO A 402 19.78 -6.97 23.11
N ASP A 403 19.97 -5.75 23.60
CA ASP A 403 20.52 -5.46 24.93
C ASP A 403 19.41 -5.26 26.00
N GLY A 404 18.13 -5.46 25.63
CA GLY A 404 16.98 -5.31 26.51
C GLY A 404 16.61 -3.85 26.82
N VAL A 405 17.00 -2.91 25.95
CA VAL A 405 16.59 -1.51 26.03
C VAL A 405 15.23 -1.36 25.35
N GLU A 406 14.30 -0.73 26.06
CA GLU A 406 12.93 -0.49 25.56
C GLU A 406 12.95 0.50 24.36
N PRO A 407 12.22 0.22 23.27
CA PRO A 407 12.08 1.14 22.14
C PRO A 407 11.56 2.51 22.52
N SER A 408 12.05 3.54 21.84
CA SER A 408 11.61 4.91 22.07
C SER A 408 11.28 5.63 20.76
N ARG A 409 10.21 6.44 20.77
CA ARG A 409 9.84 7.23 19.60
C ARG A 409 10.83 8.38 19.41
N VAL A 410 11.52 8.40 18.26
CA VAL A 410 12.54 9.39 17.89
C VAL A 410 12.09 10.35 16.79
N PHE A 411 11.02 10.00 16.06
CA PHE A 411 10.48 10.84 15.00
C PHE A 411 8.95 10.89 15.08
N ARG A 412 8.38 12.07 14.77
CA ARG A 412 6.95 12.33 14.72
C ARG A 412 6.66 13.41 13.68
N PHE A 413 5.81 13.11 12.70
CA PHE A 413 5.34 14.08 11.73
C PHE A 413 3.87 13.82 11.39
N TRP A 414 3.03 14.85 11.40
CA TRP A 414 1.61 14.74 11.07
C TRP A 414 1.34 15.30 9.67
N THR A 415 0.90 14.45 8.77
CA THR A 415 0.52 14.80 7.38
C THR A 415 -0.80 15.53 7.32
N GLY A 416 -1.74 15.17 8.18
CA GLY A 416 -3.10 15.75 8.24
C GLY A 416 -4.17 14.92 7.53
N GLU A 417 -3.80 13.85 6.85
CA GLU A 417 -4.69 13.00 6.07
C GLU A 417 -4.34 11.53 6.26
N ASP A 418 -5.22 10.65 5.79
CA ASP A 418 -5.00 9.22 5.77
C ASP A 418 -3.69 8.84 5.07
N THR A 419 -2.99 7.85 5.61
CA THR A 419 -1.66 7.49 5.12
C THR A 419 -1.49 5.98 5.19
N ASP A 420 -2.02 5.28 4.17
CA ASP A 420 -1.95 3.84 4.03
C ASP A 420 -0.76 3.37 3.19
N ALA A 421 -0.21 4.26 2.37
CA ALA A 421 1.05 4.00 1.67
C ALA A 421 2.17 3.70 2.66
N SER A 422 2.92 2.62 2.42
CA SER A 422 4.10 2.31 3.22
C SER A 422 5.19 3.37 3.05
N VAL A 423 5.91 3.68 4.13
CA VAL A 423 7.07 4.56 4.08
C VAL A 423 8.18 3.90 3.28
N VAL A 424 8.69 4.57 2.26
CA VAL A 424 9.87 4.13 1.50
C VAL A 424 11.08 4.92 1.96
N ILE A 425 12.22 4.25 2.12
CA ILE A 425 13.43 4.87 2.64
C ILE A 425 14.55 4.74 1.62
N ASP A 426 15.27 5.82 1.33
CA ASP A 426 16.44 5.79 0.45
C ASP A 426 17.75 5.50 1.21
N ASP A 427 18.84 5.33 0.44
CA ASP A 427 20.18 5.02 0.98
C ASP A 427 20.73 6.14 1.89
N GLU A 428 20.20 7.35 1.79
CA GLU A 428 20.57 8.49 2.63
C GLU A 428 19.71 8.62 3.89
N GLY A 429 18.66 7.77 4.02
CA GLY A 429 17.72 7.74 5.15
C GLY A 429 16.61 8.79 5.06
N PHE A 430 16.34 9.34 3.88
CA PHE A 430 15.14 10.16 3.66
C PHE A 430 13.90 9.27 3.51
N LEU A 431 12.78 9.74 4.04
CA LEU A 431 11.50 9.06 3.97
C LEU A 431 10.65 9.64 2.84
N TYR A 432 10.00 8.76 2.07
CA TYR A 432 9.02 9.12 1.04
C TYR A 432 7.67 8.57 1.44
N VAL A 433 6.67 9.44 1.53
CA VAL A 433 5.35 9.14 2.10
C VAL A 433 4.27 9.56 1.11
N GLY A 434 3.46 8.60 0.64
CA GLY A 434 2.19 8.85 -0.04
C GLY A 434 1.12 9.16 0.99
N VAL A 435 0.25 10.12 0.71
CA VAL A 435 -0.81 10.59 1.59
C VAL A 435 -2.07 10.73 0.76
N GLU A 436 -3.18 10.24 1.27
CA GLU A 436 -4.48 10.36 0.61
C GLU A 436 -5.05 11.78 0.68
N ASN A 437 -6.19 11.99 0.07
CA ASN A 437 -6.91 13.26 0.15
C ASN A 437 -8.43 13.05 0.30
N GLU A 438 -8.81 12.24 1.27
CA GLU A 438 -10.20 11.90 1.53
C GLU A 438 -10.91 12.90 2.43
N ARG A 439 -10.23 13.38 3.47
CA ARG A 439 -10.77 14.24 4.52
C ARG A 439 -10.70 15.70 4.15
N GLY A 440 -9.78 16.09 3.25
CA GLY A 440 -9.59 17.44 2.76
C GLY A 440 -9.24 18.40 3.90
N THR A 441 -8.34 18.01 4.79
CA THR A 441 -7.96 18.81 5.95
C THR A 441 -7.14 20.03 5.55
N ALA A 442 -7.16 21.09 6.37
CA ALA A 442 -6.32 22.26 6.13
C ALA A 442 -4.82 21.91 6.25
N ARG A 443 -4.48 20.93 7.10
CA ARG A 443 -3.10 20.47 7.28
C ARG A 443 -2.60 19.72 6.05
N ALA A 444 -3.41 18.82 5.48
CA ALA A 444 -3.05 18.12 4.25
C ALA A 444 -2.86 19.08 3.07
N ALA A 445 -3.71 20.10 2.96
CA ALA A 445 -3.53 21.14 1.94
C ALA A 445 -2.25 21.97 2.12
N GLU A 446 -1.73 22.09 3.35
CA GLU A 446 -0.45 22.74 3.65
C GLU A 446 0.73 21.80 3.37
N VAL A 447 0.62 20.52 3.73
CA VAL A 447 1.70 19.52 3.61
C VAL A 447 1.84 19.00 2.18
N GLY A 448 0.73 18.75 1.47
CA GLY A 448 0.73 18.03 0.19
C GLY A 448 0.54 16.51 0.39
N GLN A 449 0.43 15.78 -0.72
CA GLN A 449 0.06 14.35 -0.71
C GLN A 449 1.23 13.40 -1.03
N LEU A 450 2.31 13.85 -1.66
CA LEU A 450 3.58 13.12 -1.75
C LEU A 450 4.65 13.94 -1.05
N VAL A 451 5.27 13.40 -0.01
CA VAL A 451 6.16 14.17 0.86
C VAL A 451 7.50 13.45 1.03
N LYS A 452 8.60 14.18 0.84
CA LYS A 452 9.94 13.74 1.27
C LYS A 452 10.29 14.38 2.61
N LEU A 453 10.67 13.52 3.58
CA LEU A 453 10.99 13.96 4.94
C LEU A 453 12.45 13.62 5.29
N ASP A 454 13.10 14.51 6.03
CA ASP A 454 14.39 14.25 6.69
C ASP A 454 14.15 13.98 8.20
N PRO A 455 14.18 12.71 8.65
CA PRO A 455 13.92 12.41 10.06
C PRO A 455 14.99 12.92 11.02
N ARG A 456 16.15 13.33 10.52
CA ARG A 456 17.23 13.95 11.31
C ARG A 456 16.92 15.40 11.66
N GLN A 457 15.88 16.00 11.07
CA GLN A 457 15.41 17.36 11.30
C GLN A 457 13.96 17.36 11.80
N PRO A 458 13.66 16.75 12.95
CA PRO A 458 12.29 16.50 13.39
C PRO A 458 11.44 17.75 13.60
N ASP A 459 12.06 18.92 13.82
CA ASP A 459 11.36 20.20 13.99
C ASP A 459 10.94 20.83 12.64
N ASP A 460 11.61 20.49 11.53
CA ASP A 460 11.30 20.96 10.17
C ASP A 460 11.70 19.89 9.14
N PRO A 461 10.97 18.77 9.12
CA PRO A 461 11.41 17.59 8.37
C PRO A 461 11.09 17.63 6.87
N ILE A 462 10.21 18.54 6.38
CA ILE A 462 9.81 18.56 4.97
C ILE A 462 10.97 19.05 4.10
N VAL A 463 11.50 18.15 3.26
CA VAL A 463 12.49 18.51 2.23
C VAL A 463 11.78 19.13 1.03
N TRP A 464 10.73 18.47 0.55
CA TRP A 464 9.82 18.94 -0.48
C TRP A 464 8.48 18.19 -0.38
N SER A 465 7.46 18.72 -1.04
CA SER A 465 6.17 18.06 -1.18
C SER A 465 5.50 18.37 -2.52
N LEU A 466 4.64 17.45 -2.96
CA LEU A 466 3.78 17.57 -4.14
C LEU A 466 2.32 17.45 -3.69
N ALA A 467 1.47 18.34 -4.20
CA ALA A 467 0.03 18.26 -3.98
C ALA A 467 -0.67 17.58 -5.17
N ASP A 468 -1.54 16.62 -4.88
CA ASP A 468 -2.45 15.99 -5.83
C ASP A 468 -3.88 15.98 -5.27
N PRO A 469 -4.91 16.29 -6.06
CA PRO A 469 -6.29 16.35 -5.57
C PRO A 469 -6.91 15.00 -5.22
N GLY A 470 -6.36 13.89 -5.75
CA GLY A 470 -6.79 12.51 -5.46
C GLY A 470 -6.04 11.91 -4.28
N GLY A 471 -4.76 12.28 -4.13
CA GLY A 471 -3.86 11.68 -3.16
C GLY A 471 -3.13 10.45 -3.69
N PHE A 472 -2.37 9.80 -2.80
CA PHE A 472 -1.54 8.64 -3.09
C PHE A 472 -1.79 7.56 -2.05
N TRP A 473 -2.61 6.60 -2.37
CA TRP A 473 -2.80 5.37 -1.60
C TRP A 473 -1.68 4.36 -1.87
N ALA A 474 -1.25 4.32 -3.12
CA ALA A 474 -0.17 3.45 -3.56
C ALA A 474 1.19 3.88 -2.99
N THR A 475 2.02 2.89 -2.64
CA THR A 475 3.40 3.14 -2.21
C THR A 475 4.27 3.53 -3.40
N PRO A 476 5.02 4.66 -3.34
CA PRO A 476 5.85 5.12 -4.44
C PRO A 476 7.08 4.23 -4.65
N ALA A 477 7.69 4.27 -5.85
CA ALA A 477 8.96 3.62 -6.14
C ALA A 477 10.10 4.64 -6.27
N LEU A 478 11.29 4.26 -5.79
CA LEU A 478 12.52 4.99 -6.05
C LEU A 478 13.22 4.39 -7.27
N HIS A 479 13.58 5.23 -8.22
CA HIS A 479 14.35 4.84 -9.39
C HIS A 479 15.34 5.93 -9.76
N ASP A 480 16.63 5.62 -9.75
CA ASP A 480 17.70 6.58 -10.00
C ASP A 480 17.51 7.89 -9.22
N ASP A 481 17.28 8.98 -9.93
CA ASP A 481 17.11 10.33 -9.38
C ASP A 481 15.63 10.78 -9.30
N VAL A 482 14.67 9.88 -9.53
CA VAL A 482 13.23 10.14 -9.43
C VAL A 482 12.51 9.27 -8.40
N VAL A 483 11.39 9.79 -7.92
CA VAL A 483 10.33 9.04 -7.24
C VAL A 483 9.20 8.86 -8.24
N ILE A 484 8.77 7.62 -8.47
CA ILE A 484 7.62 7.31 -9.30
C ILE A 484 6.44 7.00 -8.39
N ALA A 485 5.42 7.84 -8.42
CA ALA A 485 4.27 7.80 -7.53
C ALA A 485 2.96 7.78 -8.32
N PRO A 486 2.21 6.66 -8.29
CA PRO A 486 0.89 6.59 -8.86
C PRO A 486 -0.15 7.23 -7.92
N ALA A 487 -0.85 8.26 -8.41
CA ALA A 487 -1.97 8.89 -7.71
C ALA A 487 -3.27 8.13 -7.99
N ASP A 488 -4.21 8.18 -7.05
CA ASP A 488 -5.46 7.41 -7.07
C ASP A 488 -6.31 7.65 -8.33
N GLY A 489 -6.22 8.84 -8.90
CA GLY A 489 -6.88 9.21 -10.15
C GLY A 489 -6.34 8.55 -11.42
N GLY A 490 -5.23 7.80 -11.34
CA GLY A 490 -4.56 7.16 -12.47
C GLY A 490 -3.43 8.00 -13.07
N THR A 491 -3.11 9.18 -12.54
CA THR A 491 -1.93 9.93 -12.95
C THR A 491 -0.70 9.40 -12.22
N VAL A 492 0.31 8.95 -12.95
CA VAL A 492 1.61 8.54 -12.41
C VAL A 492 2.58 9.71 -12.53
N TYR A 493 3.19 10.11 -11.43
CA TYR A 493 4.17 11.18 -11.37
C TYR A 493 5.59 10.63 -11.31
N ALA A 494 6.52 11.21 -12.08
CA ALA A 494 7.94 11.13 -11.77
C ALA A 494 8.42 12.46 -11.18
N VAL A 495 8.91 12.41 -9.98
CA VAL A 495 9.33 13.58 -9.21
C VAL A 495 10.82 13.50 -8.93
N ASP A 496 11.54 14.55 -9.23
CA ASP A 496 12.97 14.68 -8.93
C ASP A 496 13.22 14.50 -7.42
N ARG A 497 14.03 13.52 -7.05
CA ARG A 497 14.28 13.15 -5.63
C ARG A 497 14.93 14.26 -4.83
N GLN A 498 15.71 15.14 -5.48
CA GLN A 498 16.42 16.22 -4.80
C GLN A 498 15.55 17.46 -4.61
N THR A 499 14.79 17.81 -5.64
CA THR A 499 14.12 19.12 -5.72
C THR A 499 12.61 19.09 -5.52
N GLY A 500 11.97 17.91 -5.66
CA GLY A 500 10.52 17.77 -5.66
C GLY A 500 9.83 18.27 -6.94
N ALA A 501 10.59 18.60 -7.98
CA ALA A 501 10.03 19.03 -9.24
C ALA A 501 9.49 17.85 -10.05
N THR A 502 8.24 17.94 -10.51
CA THR A 502 7.70 16.95 -11.46
C THR A 502 8.48 17.01 -12.77
N ARG A 503 9.05 15.90 -13.19
CA ARG A 503 9.76 15.76 -14.48
C ARG A 503 8.82 15.37 -15.60
N TRP A 504 7.95 14.41 -15.33
CA TRP A 504 6.90 13.99 -16.26
C TRP A 504 5.70 13.44 -15.48
N THR A 505 4.58 13.34 -16.19
CA THR A 505 3.38 12.63 -15.74
C THR A 505 2.91 11.71 -16.84
N LEU A 506 2.27 10.61 -16.45
CA LEU A 506 1.68 9.62 -17.33
C LEU A 506 0.25 9.36 -16.83
N ASP A 507 -0.75 9.40 -17.72
CA ASP A 507 -2.13 9.10 -17.38
C ASP A 507 -2.46 7.66 -17.77
N LEU A 508 -2.79 6.82 -16.77
CA LEU A 508 -3.35 5.49 -16.99
C LEU A 508 -4.81 5.56 -17.44
N PRO A 509 -5.32 4.55 -18.17
CA PRO A 509 -6.72 4.50 -18.59
C PRO A 509 -7.71 4.48 -17.41
N GLY A 510 -7.38 3.76 -16.33
CA GLY A 510 -8.16 3.63 -15.10
C GLY A 510 -7.47 4.23 -13.88
N PRO A 511 -8.20 4.39 -12.76
CA PRO A 511 -7.59 4.72 -11.47
C PRO A 511 -6.67 3.58 -11.01
N THR A 512 -5.73 3.89 -10.11
CA THR A 512 -4.77 2.89 -9.63
C THR A 512 -4.54 3.00 -8.14
N TRP A 513 -4.43 1.84 -7.50
CA TRP A 513 -4.04 1.67 -6.09
C TRP A 513 -2.86 0.70 -5.96
N GLN A 514 -2.42 0.13 -7.09
CA GLN A 514 -1.25 -0.73 -7.13
C GLN A 514 0.02 0.10 -6.89
N SER A 515 0.87 -0.36 -5.98
CA SER A 515 2.18 0.25 -5.73
C SER A 515 3.12 0.06 -6.92
N ALA A 516 3.79 1.14 -7.36
CA ALA A 516 4.70 1.12 -8.51
C ALA A 516 5.86 0.13 -8.30
N VAL A 517 6.22 -0.62 -9.33
CA VAL A 517 7.35 -1.55 -9.35
C VAL A 517 8.30 -1.17 -10.48
N VAL A 518 9.59 -1.01 -10.21
CA VAL A 518 10.59 -0.69 -11.23
C VAL A 518 11.75 -1.69 -11.15
N VAL A 519 11.97 -2.42 -12.23
CA VAL A 519 13.08 -3.38 -12.35
C VAL A 519 13.71 -3.24 -13.73
N ASP A 520 15.03 -3.26 -13.83
CA ASP A 520 15.77 -3.14 -15.10
C ASP A 520 15.26 -1.97 -15.98
N ASP A 521 15.14 -0.77 -15.39
CA ASP A 521 14.64 0.41 -16.05
C ASP A 521 13.22 0.30 -16.63
N THR A 522 12.43 -0.65 -16.15
CA THR A 522 11.04 -0.86 -16.56
C THR A 522 10.08 -0.61 -15.40
N LEU A 523 9.19 0.34 -15.55
CA LEU A 523 8.04 0.56 -14.66
C LEU A 523 6.93 -0.43 -14.99
N ILE A 524 6.48 -1.18 -14.00
CA ILE A 524 5.30 -2.04 -14.07
C ILE A 524 4.18 -1.42 -13.24
N GLN A 525 3.05 -1.11 -13.88
CA GLN A 525 1.92 -0.45 -13.25
C GLN A 525 0.59 -1.04 -13.72
N GLY A 526 -0.26 -1.44 -12.79
CA GLY A 526 -1.62 -1.90 -13.05
C GLY A 526 -2.65 -0.82 -12.78
N ASP A 527 -3.83 -0.96 -13.38
CA ASP A 527 -4.97 -0.10 -13.15
C ASP A 527 -6.26 -0.88 -12.84
N CYS A 528 -7.34 -0.15 -12.58
CA CYS A 528 -8.63 -0.75 -12.28
C CYS A 528 -9.51 -1.05 -13.50
N ASP A 529 -9.04 -0.74 -14.70
CA ASP A 529 -9.58 -1.35 -15.93
C ASP A 529 -9.01 -2.76 -16.16
N GLY A 530 -8.12 -3.21 -15.27
CA GLY A 530 -7.49 -4.53 -15.27
C GLY A 530 -6.32 -4.64 -16.24
N VAL A 531 -5.74 -3.54 -16.63
CA VAL A 531 -4.58 -3.52 -17.53
C VAL A 531 -3.30 -3.42 -16.72
N LEU A 532 -2.38 -4.35 -16.94
CA LEU A 532 -1.00 -4.27 -16.46
C LEU A 532 -0.15 -3.66 -17.57
N HIS A 533 0.50 -2.56 -17.29
CA HIS A 533 1.33 -1.79 -18.22
C HIS A 533 2.80 -1.93 -17.89
N ALA A 534 3.66 -1.83 -18.89
CA ALA A 534 5.10 -1.63 -18.73
C ALA A 534 5.58 -0.44 -19.53
N TYR A 535 6.44 0.35 -18.93
CA TYR A 535 7.01 1.57 -19.53
C TYR A 535 8.52 1.57 -19.38
N ASP A 536 9.23 2.06 -20.41
CA ASP A 536 10.68 2.27 -20.38
C ASP A 536 11.00 3.58 -19.62
N VAL A 537 11.57 3.46 -18.42
CA VAL A 537 11.96 4.59 -17.57
C VAL A 537 13.46 4.81 -17.52
N SER A 538 14.21 4.26 -18.48
CA SER A 538 15.67 4.43 -18.60
C SER A 538 16.11 5.89 -18.81
N ASP A 539 15.25 6.71 -19.39
CA ASP A 539 15.42 8.17 -19.44
C ASP A 539 14.40 8.84 -18.51
N THR A 540 14.81 9.15 -17.29
CA THR A 540 13.96 9.77 -16.26
C THR A 540 13.55 11.21 -16.57
N THR A 541 14.00 11.79 -17.69
CA THR A 541 13.74 13.21 -18.06
C THR A 541 12.56 13.39 -19.01
N ILE A 542 12.05 12.31 -19.58
CA ILE A 542 10.93 12.33 -20.55
C ILE A 542 9.78 11.43 -20.08
N GLU A 543 8.57 11.70 -20.56
CA GLU A 543 7.43 10.78 -20.42
C GLU A 543 7.79 9.42 -21.03
N PRO A 544 7.65 8.31 -20.27
CA PRO A 544 8.18 7.02 -20.69
C PRO A 544 7.31 6.39 -21.79
N PRO A 545 7.93 5.80 -22.84
CA PRO A 545 7.17 5.04 -23.82
C PRO A 545 6.63 3.74 -23.24
N GLU A 546 5.40 3.39 -23.61
CA GLU A 546 4.80 2.09 -23.28
C GLU A 546 5.51 0.98 -24.06
N LEU A 547 5.93 -0.08 -23.36
CA LEU A 547 6.57 -1.26 -23.93
C LEU A 547 5.55 -2.34 -24.30
N TRP A 548 4.65 -2.65 -23.37
CA TRP A 548 3.59 -3.65 -23.54
C TRP A 548 2.48 -3.48 -22.51
N THR A 549 1.35 -4.13 -22.79
CA THR A 549 0.22 -4.26 -21.86
C THR A 549 -0.28 -5.70 -21.81
N VAL A 550 -0.82 -6.11 -20.64
CA VAL A 550 -1.50 -7.39 -20.45
C VAL A 550 -2.85 -7.15 -19.77
N GLN A 551 -3.94 -7.65 -20.38
CA GLN A 551 -5.28 -7.54 -19.80
C GLN A 551 -5.53 -8.69 -18.82
N LEU A 552 -5.91 -8.36 -17.59
CA LEU A 552 -6.32 -9.30 -16.54
C LEU A 552 -7.81 -9.14 -16.21
N GLU A 553 -8.38 -10.05 -15.41
CA GLU A 553 -9.79 -9.99 -15.01
C GLU A 553 -9.95 -9.15 -13.72
N GLY A 554 -10.55 -7.96 -13.83
CA GLY A 554 -10.84 -7.05 -12.70
C GLY A 554 -9.70 -6.12 -12.36
N CYS A 555 -9.93 -5.21 -11.39
CA CYS A 555 -8.96 -4.22 -10.94
C CYS A 555 -7.66 -4.90 -10.46
N ILE A 556 -6.51 -4.31 -10.80
CA ILE A 556 -5.21 -4.74 -10.31
C ILE A 556 -4.83 -3.82 -9.15
N GLU A 557 -5.13 -4.26 -7.93
CA GLU A 557 -4.76 -3.58 -6.69
C GLU A 557 -3.49 -4.17 -6.06
N SER A 558 -3.25 -5.47 -6.32
CA SER A 558 -2.09 -6.15 -5.75
C SER A 558 -0.79 -5.69 -6.43
N THR A 559 0.27 -5.58 -5.63
CA THR A 559 1.59 -5.19 -6.12
C THR A 559 2.25 -6.38 -6.81
N PRO A 560 2.71 -6.27 -8.07
CA PRO A 560 3.40 -7.35 -8.76
C PRO A 560 4.73 -7.71 -8.10
N ALA A 561 5.09 -9.00 -8.15
CA ALA A 561 6.44 -9.48 -7.85
C ALA A 561 7.11 -9.88 -9.16
N LEU A 562 8.25 -9.29 -9.49
CA LEU A 562 9.09 -9.70 -10.61
C LEU A 562 10.26 -10.54 -10.12
N TRP A 563 10.42 -11.72 -10.68
CA TRP A 563 11.54 -12.60 -10.35
C TRP A 563 11.94 -13.43 -11.58
N HIS A 564 13.20 -13.28 -12.02
CA HIS A 564 13.83 -14.06 -13.08
C HIS A 564 12.98 -14.24 -14.35
N GLY A 565 12.40 -13.17 -14.86
CA GLY A 565 11.65 -13.18 -16.13
C GLY A 565 10.16 -13.46 -16.00
N ARG A 566 9.63 -13.51 -14.77
CA ARG A 566 8.18 -13.67 -14.53
C ARG A 566 7.64 -12.66 -13.55
N LEU A 567 6.45 -12.17 -13.87
CA LEU A 567 5.63 -11.33 -13.00
C LEU A 567 4.54 -12.18 -12.36
N PHE A 568 4.34 -11.99 -11.06
CA PHE A 568 3.29 -12.63 -10.28
C PHE A 568 2.37 -11.56 -9.70
N VAL A 569 1.08 -11.61 -10.00
CA VAL A 569 0.13 -10.58 -9.60
C VAL A 569 -1.28 -11.14 -9.44
N GLY A 570 -1.99 -10.67 -8.42
CA GLY A 570 -3.40 -10.96 -8.24
C GLY A 570 -4.29 -9.87 -8.86
N ALA A 571 -5.55 -10.21 -9.15
CA ALA A 571 -6.54 -9.23 -9.59
C ALA A 571 -7.92 -9.54 -8.99
N ARG A 572 -8.78 -8.54 -8.92
CA ARG A 572 -10.11 -8.59 -8.30
C ARG A 572 -11.11 -9.48 -9.04
N GLY A 573 -10.74 -9.98 -10.23
CA GLY A 573 -11.51 -10.99 -10.95
C GLY A 573 -11.51 -12.38 -10.33
N GLY A 574 -10.82 -12.58 -9.21
CA GLY A 574 -10.77 -13.85 -8.48
C GLY A 574 -9.61 -14.74 -8.88
N ARG A 575 -8.57 -14.20 -9.51
CA ARG A 575 -7.41 -14.95 -9.98
C ARG A 575 -6.10 -14.32 -9.61
N PHE A 576 -5.09 -15.19 -9.53
CA PHE A 576 -3.69 -14.87 -9.46
C PHE A 576 -2.99 -15.34 -10.73
N TYR A 577 -2.03 -14.63 -11.24
CA TYR A 577 -1.42 -14.85 -12.55
C TYR A 577 0.09 -14.91 -12.48
N ALA A 578 0.69 -15.79 -13.29
CA ALA A 578 2.07 -15.69 -13.71
C ALA A 578 2.12 -15.20 -15.16
N ILE A 579 2.92 -14.19 -15.42
CA ILE A 579 3.04 -13.49 -16.68
C ILE A 579 4.51 -13.48 -17.08
N GLY A 580 4.81 -13.84 -18.32
CA GLY A 580 6.21 -13.90 -18.80
C GLY A 580 6.26 -14.18 -20.29
N ASP A 581 7.47 -14.22 -20.84
CA ASP A 581 7.69 -14.62 -22.23
C ASP A 581 7.46 -16.14 -22.37
N ALA A 582 6.76 -16.58 -23.47
CA ALA A 582 6.40 -17.98 -23.74
C ALA A 582 7.57 -18.84 -24.24
#